data_736ff2e2a532792213ad39e23878cb91
#
_entry.id   736ff2e2a532792213ad39e23878cb91
#
_cell.length_a   1.000
_cell.length_b   1.000
_cell.length_c   1.000
_cell.angle_alpha   90.00
_cell.angle_beta   90.00
_cell.angle_gamma   90.00
#
_symmetry.space_group_name_H-M   'P 1'
#
loop_
_entity.id
_entity.type
_entity.pdbx_description
1 polymer ?
#
loop_
_entity_poly.entity_id
_entity_poly.type
_entity_poly.pdbx_seq_one_letter_code
_entity_poly.pdbx_strand_id
1 'polypeptide(L)'
;NVEIYGEFVGRIRAQQFVEVRARVEGYLERMLFREGSYVKKGQTLFIIDPKIYRARVDKAKAQLNKDRALAQKAERDLKRIRPLYAQNAASQLDLDNATAAYESATANVLMSEADLMQAATALGYTTVQSPITGYISASNADIGTLVGPGGKSLLATIVKSDTVRVDFSMTGMDYLRSKERNVNLGQKDSTRRWNPYITVTLPDNSRYPLRGLVDFADPQVDPETGTFSVRAEMPNPDHILLPGQFTKVKLLLDV
;
A
#
# COMPACT_ATOMS: atom_id res chain seq x y z
N ASN A 1 -11.27 44.52 -9.68
CA ASN A 1 -11.14 43.22 -10.32
C ASN A 1 -12.37 42.39 -9.95
N VAL A 2 -13.05 41.83 -10.94
CA VAL A 2 -14.24 40.97 -10.75
C VAL A 2 -13.79 39.54 -10.89
N GLU A 3 -13.87 38.78 -9.79
CA GLU A 3 -13.58 37.35 -9.80
C GLU A 3 -14.66 36.60 -10.61
N ILE A 4 -14.24 35.81 -11.57
CA ILE A 4 -15.13 35.01 -12.41
C ILE A 4 -14.99 33.55 -12.01
N TYR A 5 -16.14 32.93 -11.67
CA TYR A 5 -16.20 31.55 -11.22
C TYR A 5 -16.98 30.67 -12.20
N GLY A 6 -16.50 29.44 -12.41
CA GLY A 6 -17.31 28.35 -12.95
C GLY A 6 -17.93 27.54 -11.81
N GLU A 7 -19.20 27.14 -11.95
CA GLU A 7 -19.89 26.28 -11.00
C GLU A 7 -20.05 24.87 -11.57
N PHE A 8 -19.64 23.87 -10.80
CA PHE A 8 -19.66 22.47 -11.19
C PHE A 8 -20.19 21.60 -10.05
N VAL A 9 -20.68 20.41 -10.38
CA VAL A 9 -20.99 19.38 -9.40
C VAL A 9 -19.75 18.50 -9.25
N GLY A 10 -19.27 18.37 -8.02
CA GLY A 10 -18.13 17.54 -7.69
C GLY A 10 -18.45 16.44 -6.69
N ARG A 11 -17.56 15.47 -6.61
CA ARG A 11 -17.60 14.38 -5.63
C ARG A 11 -16.34 14.40 -4.80
N ILE A 12 -16.51 14.32 -3.49
CA ILE A 12 -15.41 14.24 -2.54
C ILE A 12 -14.89 12.80 -2.51
N ARG A 13 -13.57 12.63 -2.64
CA ARG A 13 -12.87 11.35 -2.49
C ARG A 13 -11.80 11.45 -1.41
N ALA A 14 -11.53 10.34 -0.77
CA ALA A 14 -10.40 10.24 0.14
C ALA A 14 -9.07 10.46 -0.60
N GLN A 15 -8.09 11.01 0.09
CA GLN A 15 -6.72 11.09 -0.45
C GLN A 15 -6.15 9.69 -0.71
N GLN A 16 -6.38 8.77 0.23
CA GLN A 16 -6.04 7.35 0.11
C GLN A 16 -7.17 6.50 0.69
N PHE A 17 -7.47 5.41 0.00
CA PHE A 17 -8.43 4.40 0.40
C PHE A 17 -7.74 3.05 0.27
N VAL A 18 -7.59 2.33 1.38
CA VAL A 18 -6.88 1.06 1.39
C VAL A 18 -7.70 -0.02 2.09
N GLU A 19 -7.90 -1.10 1.40
CA GLU A 19 -8.51 -2.31 1.95
C GLU A 19 -7.46 -3.13 2.71
N VAL A 20 -7.73 -3.41 3.96
CA VAL A 20 -6.94 -4.30 4.80
C VAL A 20 -7.46 -5.71 4.61
N ARG A 21 -6.65 -6.57 3.99
CA ARG A 21 -7.02 -7.94 3.64
C ARG A 21 -6.13 -8.95 4.34
N ALA A 22 -6.73 -10.10 4.74
CA ALA A 22 -5.98 -11.26 5.22
C ALA A 22 -5.16 -11.88 4.08
N ARG A 23 -3.86 -12.06 4.32
CA ARG A 23 -2.91 -12.68 3.36
C ARG A 23 -2.66 -14.15 3.62
N VAL A 24 -3.06 -14.63 4.80
CA VAL A 24 -2.93 -16.02 5.25
C VAL A 24 -4.26 -16.50 5.78
N GLU A 25 -4.50 -17.80 5.72
CA GLU A 25 -5.71 -18.44 6.21
C GLU A 25 -5.58 -18.75 7.70
N GLY A 26 -6.62 -18.49 8.46
CA GLY A 26 -6.68 -18.82 9.87
C GLY A 26 -7.86 -18.18 10.59
N TYR A 27 -8.09 -18.56 11.82
CA TYR A 27 -9.13 -17.95 12.63
C TYR A 27 -8.70 -16.60 13.17
N LEU A 28 -9.60 -15.60 13.08
CA LEU A 28 -9.36 -14.27 13.64
C LEU A 28 -9.38 -14.37 15.18
N GLU A 29 -8.22 -14.17 15.81
CA GLU A 29 -8.06 -14.35 17.26
C GLU A 29 -8.37 -13.06 18.03
N ARG A 30 -7.89 -11.91 17.53
CA ARG A 30 -8.06 -10.63 18.20
C ARG A 30 -8.21 -9.47 17.21
N MET A 31 -8.97 -8.48 17.65
CA MET A 31 -9.07 -7.15 17.04
C MET A 31 -8.53 -6.13 18.05
N LEU A 32 -7.58 -5.29 17.65
CA LEU A 32 -6.79 -4.40 18.52
C LEU A 32 -7.02 -2.91 18.22
N PHE A 33 -8.17 -2.58 17.68
CA PHE A 33 -8.58 -1.20 17.43
C PHE A 33 -10.07 -1.04 17.77
N ARG A 34 -10.50 0.21 17.89
CA ARG A 34 -11.92 0.57 17.95
C ARG A 34 -12.40 0.97 16.56
N GLU A 35 -13.52 0.42 16.14
CA GLU A 35 -14.16 0.80 14.87
C GLU A 35 -14.42 2.30 14.80
N GLY A 36 -14.20 2.89 13.63
CA GLY A 36 -14.30 4.33 13.43
C GLY A 36 -13.16 5.16 14.03
N SER A 37 -12.17 4.53 14.69
CA SER A 37 -11.06 5.25 15.30
C SER A 37 -9.94 5.59 14.30
N TYR A 38 -9.09 6.52 14.70
CA TYR A 38 -7.89 6.88 13.97
C TYR A 38 -6.76 5.90 14.28
N VAL A 39 -6.16 5.32 13.24
CA VAL A 39 -5.07 4.35 13.34
C VAL A 39 -3.82 4.87 12.66
N LYS A 40 -2.64 4.50 13.18
CA LYS A 40 -1.35 4.89 12.61
C LYS A 40 -0.80 3.79 11.71
N LYS A 41 -0.04 4.17 10.69
CA LYS A 41 0.72 3.23 9.86
C LYS A 41 1.59 2.32 10.73
N GLY A 42 1.55 1.01 10.50
CA GLY A 42 2.26 -0.01 11.29
C GLY A 42 1.55 -0.42 12.57
N GLN A 43 0.46 0.23 12.98
CA GLN A 43 -0.33 -0.21 14.13
C GLN A 43 -0.95 -1.58 13.85
N THR A 44 -0.81 -2.51 14.80
CA THR A 44 -1.45 -3.83 14.71
C THR A 44 -2.95 -3.68 14.85
N LEU A 45 -3.68 -4.22 13.88
CA LEU A 45 -5.14 -4.16 13.81
C LEU A 45 -5.77 -5.49 14.18
N PHE A 46 -5.30 -6.57 13.56
CA PHE A 46 -5.85 -7.90 13.76
C PHE A 46 -4.74 -8.90 14.01
N ILE A 47 -5.07 -9.96 14.75
CA ILE A 47 -4.23 -11.13 14.94
C ILE A 47 -5.00 -12.36 14.48
N ILE A 48 -4.44 -13.07 13.51
CA ILE A 48 -4.88 -14.37 13.02
C ILE A 48 -4.11 -15.43 13.80
N ASP A 49 -4.73 -16.56 14.18
CA ASP A 49 -4.09 -17.61 14.98
C ASP A 49 -2.70 -18.00 14.42
N PRO A 50 -1.61 -17.70 15.13
CA PRO A 50 -0.25 -17.89 14.63
C PRO A 50 0.30 -19.31 14.90
N LYS A 51 -0.41 -20.19 15.58
CA LYS A 51 0.15 -21.46 16.12
C LYS A 51 0.73 -22.33 15.02
N ILE A 52 -0.01 -22.55 13.96
CA ILE A 52 0.43 -23.38 12.82
C ILE A 52 1.64 -22.73 12.12
N TYR A 53 1.64 -21.43 11.98
CA TYR A 53 2.72 -20.68 11.34
C TYR A 53 4.01 -20.67 12.17
N ARG A 54 3.90 -20.57 13.49
CA ARG A 54 5.05 -20.73 14.41
C ARG A 54 5.66 -22.13 14.29
N ALA A 55 4.83 -23.17 14.31
CA ALA A 55 5.32 -24.54 14.13
C ALA A 55 6.05 -24.75 12.79
N ARG A 56 5.58 -24.11 11.71
CA ARG A 56 6.26 -24.14 10.41
C ARG A 56 7.63 -23.44 10.45
N VAL A 57 7.73 -22.30 11.11
CA VAL A 57 9.01 -21.59 11.33
C VAL A 57 9.97 -22.45 12.12
N ASP A 58 9.52 -23.06 13.22
CA ASP A 58 10.36 -23.92 14.06
C ASP A 58 10.87 -25.15 13.30
N LYS A 59 10.01 -25.76 12.48
CA LYS A 59 10.39 -26.87 11.58
C LYS A 59 11.45 -26.46 10.56
N ALA A 60 11.25 -25.32 9.87
CA ALA A 60 12.19 -24.80 8.87
C ALA A 60 13.53 -24.44 9.51
N LYS A 61 13.52 -23.85 10.72
CA LYS A 61 14.71 -23.53 11.49
C LYS A 61 15.51 -24.79 11.88
N ALA A 62 14.81 -25.85 12.30
CA ALA A 62 15.45 -27.14 12.61
C ALA A 62 16.10 -27.76 11.36
N GLN A 63 15.43 -27.68 10.21
CA GLN A 63 15.98 -28.18 8.94
C GLN A 63 17.23 -27.39 8.55
N LEU A 64 17.20 -26.07 8.61
CA LEU A 64 18.35 -25.21 8.35
C LEU A 64 19.55 -25.56 9.25
N ASN A 65 19.32 -25.77 10.55
CA ASN A 65 20.38 -26.16 11.48
C ASN A 65 21.01 -27.51 11.12
N LYS A 66 20.20 -28.48 10.68
CA LYS A 66 20.67 -29.78 10.18
C LYS A 66 21.56 -29.61 8.95
N ASP A 67 21.11 -28.83 7.95
CA ASP A 67 21.83 -28.65 6.70
C ASP A 67 23.11 -27.85 6.90
N ARG A 68 23.12 -26.87 7.79
CA ARG A 68 24.34 -26.16 8.21
C ARG A 68 25.36 -27.10 8.87
N ALA A 69 24.91 -28.04 9.70
CA ALA A 69 25.80 -29.04 10.30
C ALA A 69 26.43 -29.97 9.26
N LEU A 70 25.63 -30.37 8.24
CA LEU A 70 26.13 -31.17 7.10
C LEU A 70 27.13 -30.39 6.22
N ALA A 71 26.84 -29.11 5.95
CA ALA A 71 27.76 -28.26 5.18
C ALA A 71 29.08 -28.03 5.95
N GLN A 72 29.04 -27.82 7.26
CA GLN A 72 30.24 -27.72 8.09
C GLN A 72 31.05 -29.02 8.13
N LYS A 73 30.37 -30.19 8.11
CA LYS A 73 31.05 -31.47 7.99
C LYS A 73 31.77 -31.57 6.64
N ALA A 74 31.06 -31.32 5.54
CA ALA A 74 31.61 -31.37 4.19
C ALA A 74 32.78 -30.40 3.98
N GLU A 75 32.67 -29.19 4.57
CA GLU A 75 33.76 -28.20 4.54
C GLU A 75 35.02 -28.71 5.25
N ARG A 76 34.86 -29.33 6.44
CA ARG A 76 35.98 -29.91 7.19
C ARG A 76 36.62 -31.06 6.43
N ASP A 77 35.84 -31.90 5.75
CA ASP A 77 36.32 -33.00 4.95
C ASP A 77 37.10 -32.48 3.74
N LEU A 78 36.59 -31.49 3.04
CA LEU A 78 37.29 -30.84 1.91
C LEU A 78 38.60 -30.17 2.37
N LYS A 79 38.56 -29.44 3.51
CA LYS A 79 39.77 -28.83 4.10
C LYS A 79 40.83 -29.85 4.47
N ARG A 80 40.46 -31.09 4.79
CA ARG A 80 41.38 -32.20 5.09
C ARG A 80 41.95 -32.83 3.85
N ILE A 81 41.12 -33.04 2.82
CA ILE A 81 41.54 -33.73 1.58
C ILE A 81 42.40 -32.83 0.69
N ARG A 82 42.12 -31.55 0.59
CA ARG A 82 42.84 -30.60 -0.27
C ARG A 82 44.35 -30.57 -0.05
N PRO A 83 44.90 -30.50 1.17
CA PRO A 83 46.36 -30.58 1.38
C PRO A 83 46.94 -31.99 1.14
N LEU A 84 46.18 -33.05 1.38
CA LEU A 84 46.63 -34.43 1.08
C LEU A 84 46.78 -34.64 -0.41
N TYR A 85 45.87 -34.13 -1.19
CA TYR A 85 45.98 -34.14 -2.67
C TYR A 85 47.23 -33.37 -3.14
N ALA A 86 47.49 -32.18 -2.59
CA ALA A 86 48.67 -31.39 -2.93
C ALA A 86 49.99 -32.11 -2.59
N GLN A 87 49.99 -33.06 -1.64
CA GLN A 87 51.10 -33.88 -1.24
C GLN A 87 51.14 -35.27 -1.95
N ASN A 88 50.28 -35.47 -2.97
CA ASN A 88 50.06 -36.74 -3.68
C ASN A 88 49.62 -37.90 -2.74
N ALA A 89 49.03 -37.61 -1.57
CA ALA A 89 48.54 -38.58 -0.61
C ALA A 89 47.00 -38.83 -0.69
N ALA A 90 46.30 -38.19 -1.62
CA ALA A 90 44.91 -38.43 -2.00
C ALA A 90 44.74 -38.40 -3.53
N SER A 91 43.72 -39.07 -4.07
CA SER A 91 43.43 -39.08 -5.51
C SER A 91 42.65 -37.82 -5.94
N GLN A 92 42.69 -37.52 -7.24
CA GLN A 92 41.85 -36.46 -7.85
C GLN A 92 40.36 -36.75 -7.59
N LEU A 93 39.96 -38.01 -7.66
CA LEU A 93 38.58 -38.43 -7.40
C LEU A 93 38.12 -38.09 -5.97
N ASP A 94 39.02 -38.24 -4.98
CA ASP A 94 38.71 -37.90 -3.59
C ASP A 94 38.50 -36.39 -3.44
N LEU A 95 39.33 -35.59 -4.11
CA LEU A 95 39.19 -34.12 -4.08
C LEU A 95 37.90 -33.67 -4.78
N ASP A 96 37.59 -34.24 -5.95
CA ASP A 96 36.38 -33.91 -6.71
C ASP A 96 35.12 -34.30 -5.93
N ASN A 97 35.10 -35.48 -5.30
CA ASN A 97 34.01 -35.93 -4.45
C ASN A 97 33.79 -35.02 -3.22
N ALA A 98 34.88 -34.63 -2.55
CA ALA A 98 34.78 -33.75 -1.40
C ALA A 98 34.31 -32.33 -1.77
N THR A 99 34.76 -31.84 -2.96
CA THR A 99 34.33 -30.54 -3.49
C THR A 99 32.85 -30.58 -3.84
N ALA A 100 32.39 -31.60 -4.60
CA ALA A 100 30.99 -31.76 -4.95
C ALA A 100 30.08 -31.93 -3.71
N ALA A 101 30.55 -32.67 -2.69
CA ALA A 101 29.81 -32.82 -1.44
C ALA A 101 29.66 -31.49 -0.69
N TYR A 102 30.70 -30.66 -0.65
CA TYR A 102 30.65 -29.36 -0.04
C TYR A 102 29.71 -28.39 -0.78
N GLU A 103 29.83 -28.35 -2.13
CA GLU A 103 28.97 -27.51 -2.98
C GLU A 103 27.49 -27.91 -2.84
N SER A 104 27.21 -29.23 -2.87
CA SER A 104 25.84 -29.74 -2.67
C SER A 104 25.29 -29.41 -1.27
N ALA A 105 26.10 -29.57 -0.21
CA ALA A 105 25.66 -29.23 1.14
C ALA A 105 25.44 -27.73 1.31
N THR A 106 26.25 -26.89 0.67
CA THR A 106 26.07 -25.42 0.67
C THR A 106 24.79 -25.02 -0.06
N ALA A 107 24.49 -25.65 -1.20
CA ALA A 107 23.24 -25.43 -1.91
C ALA A 107 22.01 -25.80 -1.06
N ASN A 108 22.08 -26.91 -0.30
CA ASN A 108 21.01 -27.29 0.62
C ASN A 108 20.81 -26.27 1.75
N VAL A 109 21.86 -25.64 2.27
CA VAL A 109 21.75 -24.55 3.25
C VAL A 109 21.00 -23.37 2.65
N LEU A 110 21.33 -22.95 1.44
CA LEU A 110 20.64 -21.85 0.76
C LEU A 110 19.15 -22.14 0.56
N MET A 111 18.81 -23.38 0.21
CA MET A 111 17.43 -23.82 0.05
C MET A 111 16.67 -23.76 1.39
N SER A 112 17.26 -24.28 2.47
CA SER A 112 16.64 -24.25 3.80
C SER A 112 16.54 -22.84 4.38
N GLU A 113 17.45 -21.91 4.01
CA GLU A 113 17.35 -20.49 4.36
C GLU A 113 16.16 -19.85 3.66
N ALA A 114 15.93 -20.15 2.39
CA ALA A 114 14.77 -19.68 1.65
C ALA A 114 13.45 -20.21 2.24
N ASP A 115 13.41 -21.49 2.61
CA ASP A 115 12.24 -22.11 3.25
C ASP A 115 11.93 -21.45 4.60
N LEU A 116 12.96 -21.16 5.41
CA LEU A 116 12.79 -20.45 6.68
C LEU A 116 12.26 -19.03 6.44
N MET A 117 12.78 -18.33 5.46
CA MET A 117 12.31 -16.97 5.09
C MET A 117 10.84 -16.99 4.66
N GLN A 118 10.43 -17.98 3.86
CA GLN A 118 9.04 -18.15 3.45
C GLN A 118 8.12 -18.41 4.66
N ALA A 119 8.51 -19.32 5.55
CA ALA A 119 7.75 -19.62 6.77
C ALA A 119 7.64 -18.41 7.70
N ALA A 120 8.73 -17.66 7.89
CA ALA A 120 8.75 -16.44 8.70
C ALA A 120 7.87 -15.33 8.10
N THR A 121 7.87 -15.18 6.78
CA THR A 121 7.00 -14.23 6.08
C THR A 121 5.53 -14.58 6.28
N ALA A 122 5.17 -15.86 6.16
CA ALA A 122 3.80 -16.32 6.40
C ALA A 122 3.38 -16.09 7.86
N LEU A 123 4.27 -16.31 8.82
CA LEU A 123 4.03 -15.97 10.23
C LEU A 123 3.83 -14.45 10.42
N GLY A 124 4.62 -13.63 9.73
CA GLY A 124 4.46 -12.17 9.76
C GLY A 124 3.07 -11.72 9.30
N TYR A 125 2.49 -12.39 8.33
CA TYR A 125 1.13 -12.08 7.82
C TYR A 125 0.00 -12.46 8.79
N THR A 126 0.25 -13.22 9.86
CA THR A 126 -0.73 -13.45 10.92
C THR A 126 -0.98 -12.22 11.78
N THR A 127 -0.05 -11.26 11.78
CA THR A 127 -0.18 -9.97 12.43
C THR A 127 -0.51 -8.93 11.37
N VAL A 128 -1.78 -8.58 11.25
CA VAL A 128 -2.26 -7.62 10.25
C VAL A 128 -2.08 -6.20 10.76
N GLN A 129 -1.28 -5.40 10.06
CA GLN A 129 -0.97 -4.03 10.41
C GLN A 129 -1.58 -3.04 9.43
N SER A 130 -1.79 -1.80 9.90
CA SER A 130 -2.26 -0.70 9.06
C SER A 130 -1.18 -0.30 8.05
N PRO A 131 -1.49 -0.30 6.73
CA PRO A 131 -0.56 0.14 5.70
C PRO A 131 -0.42 1.66 5.62
N ILE A 132 -1.43 2.41 6.09
CA ILE A 132 -1.48 3.87 6.07
C ILE A 132 -1.98 4.41 7.42
N THR A 133 -1.79 5.70 7.65
CA THR A 133 -2.43 6.42 8.76
C THR A 133 -3.77 6.97 8.30
N GLY A 134 -4.85 6.80 9.08
CA GLY A 134 -6.20 7.26 8.72
C GLY A 134 -7.28 6.69 9.61
N TYR A 135 -8.53 6.91 9.25
CA TYR A 135 -9.69 6.36 9.96
C TYR A 135 -10.02 4.96 9.45
N ILE A 136 -10.18 4.03 10.37
CA ILE A 136 -10.57 2.65 10.06
C ILE A 136 -12.09 2.49 10.11
N SER A 137 -12.64 1.74 9.15
CA SER A 137 -14.07 1.38 9.11
C SER A 137 -14.44 0.38 10.20
N ALA A 138 -15.71 -0.03 10.21
CA ALA A 138 -16.13 -1.23 10.91
C ALA A 138 -15.40 -2.47 10.37
N SER A 139 -15.24 -3.49 11.22
CA SER A 139 -14.70 -4.79 10.84
C SER A 139 -15.69 -5.56 9.95
N ASN A 140 -15.20 -6.20 8.90
CA ASN A 140 -15.99 -7.09 8.05
C ASN A 140 -15.93 -8.56 8.51
N ALA A 141 -15.18 -8.85 9.57
CA ALA A 141 -15.05 -10.19 10.13
C ALA A 141 -15.05 -10.15 11.65
N ASP A 142 -15.81 -11.06 12.28
CA ASP A 142 -15.87 -11.21 13.72
C ASP A 142 -14.74 -12.10 14.24
N ILE A 143 -14.38 -11.92 15.52
CA ILE A 143 -13.44 -12.80 16.21
C ILE A 143 -13.99 -14.25 16.18
N GLY A 144 -13.12 -15.21 15.86
CA GLY A 144 -13.49 -16.61 15.66
C GLY A 144 -13.90 -16.97 14.22
N THR A 145 -14.00 -15.99 13.31
CA THR A 145 -14.26 -16.24 11.88
C THR A 145 -12.99 -16.73 11.19
N LEU A 146 -13.14 -17.72 10.30
CA LEU A 146 -12.08 -18.13 9.39
C LEU A 146 -11.91 -17.08 8.30
N VAL A 147 -10.72 -16.49 8.21
CA VAL A 147 -10.34 -15.50 7.21
C VAL A 147 -9.19 -16.00 6.34
N GLY A 148 -9.05 -15.45 5.13
CA GLY A 148 -7.97 -15.86 4.24
C GLY A 148 -8.18 -15.46 2.79
N PRO A 149 -7.19 -15.71 1.89
CA PRO A 149 -7.20 -15.26 0.50
C PRO A 149 -8.36 -15.83 -0.33
N GLY A 150 -8.86 -17.03 0.01
CA GLY A 150 -9.89 -17.74 -0.75
C GLY A 150 -11.35 -17.44 -0.34
N GLY A 151 -11.57 -16.61 0.68
CA GLY A 151 -12.92 -16.36 1.21
C GLY A 151 -13.08 -14.96 1.77
N LYS A 152 -13.37 -14.84 3.06
CA LYS A 152 -13.46 -13.55 3.75
C LYS A 152 -12.07 -12.92 3.93
N SER A 153 -11.53 -12.34 2.88
CA SER A 153 -10.21 -11.72 2.93
C SER A 153 -10.25 -10.26 3.41
N LEU A 154 -11.30 -9.51 3.07
CA LEU A 154 -11.47 -8.11 3.48
C LEU A 154 -11.80 -8.04 4.97
N LEU A 155 -10.91 -7.44 5.75
CA LEU A 155 -11.05 -7.31 7.20
C LEU A 155 -11.59 -5.94 7.60
N ALA A 156 -11.04 -4.88 7.03
CA ALA A 156 -11.47 -3.50 7.25
C ALA A 156 -10.99 -2.61 6.12
N THR A 157 -11.44 -1.37 6.12
CA THR A 157 -10.99 -0.34 5.20
C THR A 157 -10.39 0.82 5.96
N ILE A 158 -9.31 1.41 5.47
CA ILE A 158 -8.71 2.59 6.07
C ILE A 158 -8.76 3.74 5.07
N VAL A 159 -9.25 4.86 5.56
CA VAL A 159 -9.47 6.07 4.76
C VAL A 159 -8.62 7.20 5.31
N LYS A 160 -7.75 7.76 4.48
CA LYS A 160 -7.02 8.98 4.80
C LYS A 160 -7.80 10.17 4.27
N SER A 161 -8.30 11.02 5.19
CA SER A 161 -9.21 12.14 4.89
C SER A 161 -8.80 13.48 5.50
N ASP A 162 -7.59 13.60 6.03
CA ASP A 162 -6.97 14.87 6.47
C ASP A 162 -6.75 15.85 5.30
N THR A 163 -6.60 15.31 4.11
CA THR A 163 -6.72 15.99 2.82
C THR A 163 -7.69 15.17 1.98
N VAL A 164 -8.60 15.80 1.29
CA VAL A 164 -9.54 15.15 0.38
C VAL A 164 -9.29 15.58 -1.06
N ARG A 165 -9.73 14.76 -1.97
CA ARG A 165 -9.77 15.07 -3.41
C ARG A 165 -11.19 15.42 -3.79
N VAL A 166 -11.35 16.46 -4.58
CA VAL A 166 -12.63 16.85 -5.14
C VAL A 166 -12.55 16.68 -6.63
N ASP A 167 -13.23 15.66 -7.14
CA ASP A 167 -13.30 15.38 -8.57
C ASP A 167 -14.57 16.03 -9.13
N PHE A 168 -14.45 16.77 -10.23
CA PHE A 168 -15.56 17.36 -10.94
C PHE A 168 -15.31 17.34 -12.44
N SER A 169 -16.39 17.39 -13.23
CA SER A 169 -16.28 17.34 -14.68
C SER A 169 -16.49 18.73 -15.28
N MET A 170 -15.64 19.07 -16.25
CA MET A 170 -15.74 20.30 -17.03
C MET A 170 -16.06 19.97 -18.50
N THR A 171 -16.84 20.85 -19.15
CA THR A 171 -17.07 20.74 -20.60
C THR A 171 -15.88 21.27 -21.39
N GLY A 172 -15.72 20.81 -22.64
CA GLY A 172 -14.71 21.35 -23.55
C GLY A 172 -14.83 22.86 -23.78
N MET A 173 -16.05 23.40 -23.72
CA MET A 173 -16.31 24.85 -23.84
C MET A 173 -15.76 25.62 -22.62
N ASP A 174 -15.98 25.10 -21.42
CA ASP A 174 -15.46 25.72 -20.19
C ASP A 174 -13.93 25.69 -20.16
N TYR A 175 -13.34 24.60 -20.68
CA TYR A 175 -11.88 24.50 -20.84
C TYR A 175 -11.34 25.55 -21.80
N LEU A 176 -11.94 25.73 -22.98
CA LEU A 176 -11.51 26.73 -23.94
C LEU A 176 -11.62 28.15 -23.36
N ARG A 177 -12.72 28.45 -22.68
CA ARG A 177 -12.88 29.73 -21.96
C ARG A 177 -11.84 29.93 -20.89
N SER A 178 -11.47 28.89 -20.14
CA SER A 178 -10.42 28.97 -19.13
C SER A 178 -9.06 29.20 -19.77
N LYS A 179 -8.79 28.52 -20.91
CA LYS A 179 -7.54 28.65 -21.65
C LYS A 179 -7.37 30.03 -22.30
N GLU A 180 -8.44 30.60 -22.88
CA GLU A 180 -8.44 31.99 -23.40
C GLU A 180 -8.06 32.99 -22.31
N ARG A 181 -8.42 32.71 -21.06
CA ARG A 181 -8.05 33.50 -19.87
C ARG A 181 -6.71 33.09 -19.25
N ASN A 182 -5.92 32.31 -20.01
CA ASN A 182 -4.65 31.78 -19.53
C ASN A 182 -4.70 30.93 -18.25
N VAL A 183 -5.78 30.27 -17.88
CA VAL A 183 -5.86 29.35 -16.75
C VAL A 183 -5.35 27.97 -17.17
N ASN A 184 -4.12 27.61 -16.78
CA ASN A 184 -3.59 26.27 -16.99
C ASN A 184 -4.02 25.38 -15.82
N LEU A 185 -5.06 24.57 -16.01
CA LEU A 185 -5.52 23.62 -15.01
C LEU A 185 -4.48 22.50 -14.86
N GLY A 186 -4.09 22.20 -13.62
CA GLY A 186 -3.19 21.08 -13.31
C GLY A 186 -1.70 21.35 -13.50
N GLN A 187 -1.28 22.54 -13.94
CA GLN A 187 0.15 22.93 -14.03
C GLN A 187 0.45 24.12 -13.11
N LYS A 188 1.58 24.02 -12.38
CA LYS A 188 2.11 25.18 -11.64
C LYS A 188 2.69 26.16 -12.64
N ASP A 189 2.06 27.30 -12.78
CA ASP A 189 2.55 28.40 -13.61
C ASP A 189 3.31 29.40 -12.72
N SER A 190 4.64 29.42 -12.85
CA SER A 190 5.52 30.30 -12.09
C SER A 190 5.42 31.78 -12.52
N THR A 191 4.74 32.07 -13.64
CA THR A 191 4.60 33.45 -14.17
C THR A 191 3.39 34.17 -13.58
N ARG A 192 2.54 33.46 -12.84
CA ARG A 192 1.32 34.02 -12.26
C ARG A 192 1.46 34.36 -10.79
N ARG A 193 0.73 35.40 -10.39
CA ARG A 193 0.60 35.80 -8.99
C ARG A 193 -0.47 35.00 -8.22
N TRP A 194 -1.28 34.14 -8.89
CA TRP A 194 -2.33 33.34 -8.28
C TRP A 194 -2.46 31.97 -8.95
N ASN A 195 -2.88 30.96 -8.20
CA ASN A 195 -3.15 29.63 -8.71
C ASN A 195 -4.68 29.40 -8.77
N PRO A 196 -5.18 28.64 -9.76
CA PRO A 196 -6.57 28.25 -9.79
C PRO A 196 -6.95 27.51 -8.51
N TYR A 197 -7.92 28.05 -7.79
CA TYR A 197 -8.41 27.42 -6.57
C TYR A 197 -9.90 27.10 -6.69
N ILE A 198 -10.32 26.10 -5.93
CA ILE A 198 -11.72 25.77 -5.77
C ILE A 198 -12.22 26.17 -4.38
N THR A 199 -13.50 26.50 -4.32
CA THR A 199 -14.27 26.54 -3.08
C THR A 199 -15.41 25.55 -3.18
N VAL A 200 -15.76 24.97 -2.03
CA VAL A 200 -16.76 23.91 -1.93
C VAL A 200 -17.94 24.43 -1.12
N THR A 201 -19.14 24.15 -1.59
CA THR A 201 -20.39 24.40 -0.84
C THR A 201 -20.93 23.06 -0.37
N LEU A 202 -21.12 22.94 0.94
CA LEU A 202 -21.62 21.75 1.60
C LEU A 202 -23.12 21.50 1.28
N PRO A 203 -23.63 20.28 1.54
CA PRO A 203 -25.04 19.95 1.27
C PRO A 203 -26.06 20.84 2.01
N ASP A 204 -25.69 21.45 3.12
CA ASP A 204 -26.48 22.42 3.89
C ASP A 204 -26.43 23.85 3.32
N ASN A 205 -25.82 24.04 2.14
CA ASN A 205 -25.50 25.31 1.49
C ASN A 205 -24.50 26.21 2.24
N SER A 206 -23.87 25.75 3.29
CA SER A 206 -22.77 26.47 3.91
C SER A 206 -21.50 26.38 3.04
N ARG A 207 -20.66 27.42 3.10
CA ARG A 207 -19.38 27.44 2.37
C ARG A 207 -18.29 26.82 3.24
N TYR A 208 -17.54 25.87 2.68
CA TYR A 208 -16.37 25.33 3.35
C TYR A 208 -15.27 26.42 3.46
N PRO A 209 -14.66 26.61 4.64
CA PRO A 209 -13.80 27.78 4.89
C PRO A 209 -12.45 27.73 4.17
N LEU A 210 -11.94 26.53 3.87
CA LEU A 210 -10.66 26.35 3.22
C LEU A 210 -10.81 26.27 1.70
N ARG A 211 -9.74 26.62 0.98
CA ARG A 211 -9.65 26.55 -0.47
C ARG A 211 -8.89 25.32 -0.88
N GLY A 212 -9.29 24.69 -1.98
CA GLY A 212 -8.56 23.60 -2.63
C GLY A 212 -7.78 24.10 -3.83
N LEU A 213 -6.67 23.44 -4.14
CA LEU A 213 -5.87 23.72 -5.33
C LEU A 213 -6.09 22.65 -6.38
N VAL A 214 -6.27 23.06 -7.63
CA VAL A 214 -6.36 22.12 -8.76
C VAL A 214 -4.98 21.48 -8.96
N ASP A 215 -4.91 20.15 -8.85
CA ASP A 215 -3.68 19.38 -8.99
C ASP A 215 -3.63 18.54 -10.27
N PHE A 216 -4.79 18.26 -10.88
CA PHE A 216 -4.88 17.43 -12.07
C PHE A 216 -6.07 17.82 -12.94
N ALA A 217 -5.86 17.83 -14.26
CA ALA A 217 -6.91 17.88 -15.26
C ALA A 217 -6.62 16.81 -16.31
N ASP A 218 -7.61 15.99 -16.62
CA ASP A 218 -7.46 14.92 -17.59
C ASP A 218 -7.23 15.51 -18.98
N PRO A 219 -6.19 15.10 -19.71
CA PRO A 219 -5.94 15.58 -21.07
C PRO A 219 -6.92 15.03 -22.11
N GLN A 220 -7.71 14.02 -21.73
CA GLN A 220 -8.66 13.35 -22.62
C GLN A 220 -10.09 13.74 -22.25
N VAL A 221 -10.87 14.07 -23.27
CA VAL A 221 -12.33 14.29 -23.17
C VAL A 221 -13.02 12.94 -23.33
N ASP A 222 -13.92 12.62 -22.43
CA ASP A 222 -14.82 11.47 -22.57
C ASP A 222 -15.78 11.69 -23.75
N PRO A 223 -15.73 10.84 -24.78
CA PRO A 223 -16.54 11.02 -26.01
C PRO A 223 -18.04 10.83 -25.78
N GLU A 224 -18.46 10.12 -24.70
CA GLU A 224 -19.87 9.89 -24.40
C GLU A 224 -20.52 11.10 -23.74
N THR A 225 -19.76 11.80 -22.87
CA THR A 225 -20.27 12.93 -22.08
C THR A 225 -19.82 14.30 -22.61
N GLY A 226 -18.78 14.34 -23.45
CA GLY A 226 -18.15 15.58 -23.91
C GLY A 226 -17.46 16.37 -22.80
N THR A 227 -17.18 15.73 -21.67
CA THR A 227 -16.53 16.34 -20.50
C THR A 227 -15.19 15.69 -20.20
N PHE A 228 -14.34 16.36 -19.44
CA PHE A 228 -13.12 15.82 -18.89
C PHE A 228 -13.08 16.01 -17.38
N SER A 229 -12.32 15.14 -16.69
CA SER A 229 -12.23 15.15 -15.25
C SER A 229 -11.18 16.17 -14.77
N VAL A 230 -11.55 16.95 -13.78
CA VAL A 230 -10.64 17.85 -13.06
C VAL A 230 -10.65 17.45 -11.59
N ARG A 231 -9.45 17.44 -11.01
CA ARG A 231 -9.25 17.09 -9.59
C ARG A 231 -8.59 18.26 -8.87
N ALA A 232 -9.05 18.50 -7.67
CA ALA A 232 -8.42 19.43 -6.76
C ALA A 232 -8.17 18.77 -5.41
N GLU A 233 -7.04 19.07 -4.79
CA GLU A 233 -6.74 18.70 -3.41
C GLU A 233 -7.22 19.80 -2.46
N MET A 234 -7.93 19.40 -1.40
CA MET A 234 -8.50 20.29 -0.40
C MET A 234 -8.12 19.84 1.00
N PRO A 235 -7.52 20.71 1.82
CA PRO A 235 -7.27 20.41 3.24
C PRO A 235 -8.56 20.14 3.99
N ASN A 236 -8.56 19.14 4.86
CA ASN A 236 -9.73 18.74 5.65
C ASN A 236 -9.34 18.38 7.10
N PRO A 237 -8.73 19.32 7.85
CA PRO A 237 -8.22 19.04 9.19
C PRO A 237 -9.31 18.66 10.18
N ASP A 238 -10.51 19.22 10.02
CA ASP A 238 -11.65 18.96 10.90
C ASP A 238 -12.53 17.80 10.42
N HIS A 239 -12.13 17.10 9.34
CA HIS A 239 -12.83 15.95 8.75
C HIS A 239 -14.32 16.20 8.42
N ILE A 240 -14.69 17.45 8.14
CA ILE A 240 -16.07 17.85 7.77
C ILE A 240 -16.43 17.30 6.38
N LEU A 241 -15.45 17.28 5.47
CA LEU A 241 -15.63 16.74 4.12
C LEU A 241 -15.51 15.22 4.17
N LEU A 242 -16.65 14.53 4.02
CA LEU A 242 -16.68 13.07 4.05
C LEU A 242 -16.52 12.51 2.62
N PRO A 243 -15.59 11.55 2.41
CA PRO A 243 -15.48 10.86 1.13
C PRO A 243 -16.81 10.21 0.72
N GLY A 244 -17.17 10.40 -0.53
CA GLY A 244 -18.45 9.93 -1.08
C GLY A 244 -19.53 11.00 -1.22
N GLN A 245 -19.42 12.12 -0.53
CA GLN A 245 -20.37 13.24 -0.64
C GLN A 245 -20.29 13.94 -1.99
N PHE A 246 -21.44 14.39 -2.47
CA PHE A 246 -21.53 15.35 -3.58
C PHE A 246 -21.47 16.77 -3.03
N THR A 247 -20.89 17.66 -3.82
CA THR A 247 -20.72 19.07 -3.44
C THR A 247 -20.81 19.98 -4.66
N LYS A 248 -21.17 21.25 -4.44
CA LYS A 248 -21.03 22.28 -5.48
C LYS A 248 -19.63 22.87 -5.40
N VAL A 249 -18.94 22.82 -6.53
CA VAL A 249 -17.57 23.33 -6.69
C VAL A 249 -17.62 24.65 -7.44
N LYS A 250 -17.01 25.69 -6.89
CA LYS A 250 -16.75 26.95 -7.59
C LYS A 250 -15.26 27.04 -7.88
N LEU A 251 -14.91 27.02 -9.14
CA LEU A 251 -13.55 27.16 -9.63
C LEU A 251 -13.31 28.61 -10.04
N LEU A 252 -12.25 29.21 -9.50
CA LEU A 252 -11.81 30.54 -9.94
C LEU A 252 -11.19 30.43 -11.35
N LEU A 253 -11.77 31.15 -12.30
CA LEU A 253 -11.35 31.17 -13.70
C LEU A 253 -10.61 32.44 -14.09
N ASP A 254 -10.83 33.57 -13.38
CA ASP A 254 -10.18 34.86 -13.66
C ASP A 254 -10.31 35.83 -12.47
N VAL A 255 -9.38 36.82 -12.39
CA VAL A 255 -9.34 37.86 -11.34
C VAL A 255 -9.19 39.25 -11.92
#